data_4c6746e6c86f5386ef0faf7d1c101f0f
#
_entry.id   4c6746e6c86f5386ef0faf7d1c101f0f
#
_cell.length_a   1.000
_cell.length_b   1.000
_cell.length_c   1.000
_cell.angle_alpha   90.00
_cell.angle_beta   90.00
_cell.angle_gamma   90.00
#
_symmetry.space_group_name_H-M   'P 1'
#
loop_
_entity.id
_entity.type
_entity.pdbx_description
1 polymer ?
#
loop_
_entity_poly.entity_id
_entity_poly.type
_entity_poly.pdbx_seq_one_letter_code
_entity_poly.pdbx_strand_id
1 'polypeptide(L)'
;RKQVAAIQHLVSAAVPSLKTSRISIVDDRGTLLARGGEEDTEGTGISGLTPDEMRLSIENRLARKVEQLLEPLVGVGNVRAQVSATIDAQRVVTNEERYDPDGQVLRSSQSITESSQSAEGQADNISIGTNLPDAKAGDGTTNATKSERTEEANNFEITKSISNTIKEAGSIEQLFVAVAINHKKPTPVDGENSEGADQMTPYSAEEMKQFSDLVKSAIGIEETRGDKVEMINLRFAGG
;
A
#
# COMPACT_ATOMS: atom_id res chain seq x y z
N ARG A 1 -2.79 -9.72 -28.82
CA ARG A 1 -3.59 -9.10 -27.75
C ARG A 1 -4.29 -7.81 -28.19
N LYS A 2 -3.63 -6.88 -28.94
CA LYS A 2 -4.26 -5.63 -29.41
C LYS A 2 -5.45 -5.88 -30.36
N GLN A 3 -5.36 -6.91 -31.19
CA GLN A 3 -6.44 -7.28 -32.12
C GLN A 3 -7.68 -7.82 -31.39
N VAL A 4 -7.47 -8.58 -30.32
CA VAL A 4 -8.56 -9.13 -29.50
C VAL A 4 -9.32 -8.01 -28.78
N ALA A 5 -8.61 -7.04 -28.19
CA ALA A 5 -9.23 -5.86 -27.60
C ALA A 5 -10.02 -5.03 -28.65
N ALA A 6 -9.49 -4.88 -29.87
CA ALA A 6 -10.20 -4.20 -30.94
C ALA A 6 -11.51 -4.92 -31.31
N ILE A 7 -11.51 -6.25 -31.35
CA ILE A 7 -12.73 -7.05 -31.59
C ILE A 7 -13.73 -6.86 -30.45
N GLN A 8 -13.30 -6.87 -29.17
CA GLN A 8 -14.19 -6.61 -28.06
C GLN A 8 -14.86 -5.23 -28.15
N HIS A 9 -14.09 -4.20 -28.51
CA HIS A 9 -14.63 -2.85 -28.72
C HIS A 9 -15.61 -2.77 -29.85
N LEU A 10 -15.32 -3.42 -30.98
CA LEU A 10 -16.22 -3.47 -32.15
C LEU A 10 -17.56 -4.15 -31.79
N VAL A 11 -17.50 -5.29 -31.09
CA VAL A 11 -18.70 -6.01 -30.68
C VAL A 11 -19.52 -5.20 -29.69
N SER A 12 -18.85 -4.56 -28.70
CA SER A 12 -19.55 -3.73 -27.72
C SER A 12 -20.20 -2.50 -28.37
N ALA A 13 -19.58 -1.92 -29.37
CA ALA A 13 -20.16 -0.79 -30.12
C ALA A 13 -21.33 -1.20 -31.04
N ALA A 14 -21.36 -2.44 -31.49
CA ALA A 14 -22.42 -2.96 -32.37
C ALA A 14 -23.71 -3.35 -31.61
N VAL A 15 -23.62 -3.62 -30.32
CA VAL A 15 -24.76 -4.07 -29.50
C VAL A 15 -25.07 -3.03 -28.38
N PRO A 16 -26.28 -2.41 -28.42
CA PRO A 16 -26.66 -1.43 -27.39
C PRO A 16 -26.59 -2.04 -25.99
N SER A 17 -26.02 -1.32 -25.04
CA SER A 17 -25.89 -1.70 -23.62
C SER A 17 -24.95 -2.89 -23.34
N LEU A 18 -24.19 -3.39 -24.32
CA LEU A 18 -23.22 -4.44 -24.09
C LEU A 18 -21.87 -3.81 -23.70
N LYS A 19 -21.46 -4.04 -22.44
CA LYS A 19 -20.17 -3.60 -21.97
C LYS A 19 -19.05 -4.51 -22.49
N THR A 20 -17.87 -3.96 -22.80
CA THR A 20 -16.70 -4.73 -23.24
C THR A 20 -16.30 -5.79 -22.22
N SER A 21 -16.49 -5.52 -20.92
CA SER A 21 -16.25 -6.47 -19.82
C SER A 21 -17.15 -7.72 -19.85
N ARG A 22 -18.24 -7.73 -20.60
CA ARG A 22 -19.14 -8.89 -20.75
C ARG A 22 -18.86 -9.75 -21.97
N ILE A 23 -17.83 -9.42 -22.75
CA ILE A 23 -17.48 -10.11 -24.00
C ILE A 23 -16.29 -11.02 -23.74
N SER A 24 -16.49 -12.32 -23.86
CA SER A 24 -15.40 -13.32 -23.87
C SER A 24 -15.07 -13.71 -25.30
N ILE A 25 -13.79 -13.78 -25.63
CA ILE A 25 -13.31 -14.21 -26.94
C ILE A 25 -12.48 -15.48 -26.77
N VAL A 26 -12.82 -16.50 -27.52
CA VAL A 26 -12.16 -17.81 -27.50
C VAL A 26 -11.72 -18.11 -28.93
N ASP A 27 -10.53 -18.69 -29.09
CA ASP A 27 -10.08 -19.11 -30.44
C ASP A 27 -10.66 -20.49 -30.82
N ASP A 28 -10.34 -20.95 -32.02
CA ASP A 28 -10.77 -22.21 -32.60
C ASP A 28 -10.25 -23.45 -31.84
N ARG A 29 -9.25 -23.27 -30.96
CA ARG A 29 -8.66 -24.32 -30.10
C ARG A 29 -9.23 -24.32 -28.71
N GLY A 30 -10.21 -23.46 -28.43
CA GLY A 30 -10.81 -23.32 -27.08
C GLY A 30 -9.98 -22.46 -26.12
N THR A 31 -8.92 -21.78 -26.59
CA THR A 31 -8.10 -20.92 -25.74
C THR A 31 -8.82 -19.59 -25.52
N LEU A 32 -8.98 -19.20 -24.27
CA LEU A 32 -9.58 -17.92 -23.90
C LEU A 32 -8.61 -16.76 -24.23
N LEU A 33 -8.95 -15.98 -25.25
CA LEU A 33 -8.16 -14.82 -25.68
C LEU A 33 -8.52 -13.54 -24.94
N ALA A 34 -9.78 -13.40 -24.55
CA ALA A 34 -10.27 -12.33 -23.70
C ALA A 34 -11.39 -12.84 -22.80
N ARG A 35 -11.31 -12.52 -21.52
CA ARG A 35 -12.32 -12.89 -20.53
C ARG A 35 -13.32 -11.75 -20.39
N GLY A 36 -14.61 -12.05 -20.53
CA GLY A 36 -15.69 -11.21 -20.03
C GLY A 36 -15.83 -11.49 -18.53
N GLY A 37 -15.76 -10.49 -17.71
CA GLY A 37 -15.88 -10.64 -16.25
C GLY A 37 -16.00 -9.29 -15.57
N GLU A 38 -16.55 -9.32 -14.38
CA GLU A 38 -17.00 -8.24 -13.51
C GLU A 38 -16.28 -6.90 -13.64
N GLU A 39 -17.08 -5.86 -13.43
CA GLU A 39 -16.74 -4.45 -13.54
C GLU A 39 -15.36 -4.12 -12.96
N ASP A 40 -14.50 -3.62 -13.85
CA ASP A 40 -13.26 -2.98 -13.48
C ASP A 40 -13.56 -1.86 -12.47
N THR A 41 -13.20 -2.10 -11.22
CA THR A 41 -12.82 -1.01 -10.35
C THR A 41 -11.66 -0.31 -11.04
N GLU A 42 -11.88 0.92 -11.47
CA GLU A 42 -10.88 1.78 -12.08
C GLU A 42 -9.57 1.71 -11.30
N GLY A 43 -8.57 1.17 -11.91
CA GLY A 43 -7.22 1.22 -11.38
C GLY A 43 -6.35 0.04 -11.78
N THR A 44 -5.55 0.23 -12.81
CA THR A 44 -4.35 -0.52 -13.16
C THR A 44 -4.53 -1.94 -13.70
N GLY A 45 -4.15 -2.13 -14.93
CA GLY A 45 -4.13 -3.28 -15.84
C GLY A 45 -3.54 -4.63 -15.37
N ILE A 46 -3.81 -5.02 -14.13
CA ILE A 46 -3.39 -6.29 -13.53
C ILE A 46 -4.59 -7.03 -12.91
N SER A 47 -5.76 -6.42 -12.84
CA SER A 47 -7.01 -6.99 -12.30
C SER A 47 -7.59 -8.06 -13.22
N GLY A 48 -7.11 -9.29 -13.11
CA GLY A 48 -7.61 -10.44 -13.87
C GLY A 48 -6.63 -11.60 -13.97
N LEU A 49 -5.39 -11.39 -13.58
CA LEU A 49 -4.38 -12.45 -13.51
C LEU A 49 -4.54 -13.23 -12.21
N THR A 50 -4.51 -14.54 -12.30
CA THR A 50 -4.38 -15.37 -11.10
C THR A 50 -3.04 -15.07 -10.41
N PRO A 51 -2.92 -15.26 -9.08
CA PRO A 51 -1.65 -15.07 -8.37
C PRO A 51 -0.48 -15.82 -9.02
N ASP A 52 -0.74 -17.01 -9.56
CA ASP A 52 0.28 -17.81 -10.26
C ASP A 52 0.69 -17.20 -11.60
N GLU A 53 -0.25 -16.67 -12.39
CA GLU A 53 0.06 -15.97 -13.64
C GLU A 53 0.85 -14.69 -13.38
N MET A 54 0.52 -13.97 -12.29
CA MET A 54 1.25 -12.78 -11.87
C MET A 54 2.68 -13.14 -11.48
N ARG A 55 2.87 -14.17 -10.66
CA ARG A 55 4.19 -14.69 -10.28
C ARG A 55 5.02 -15.06 -11.50
N LEU A 56 4.49 -15.89 -12.39
CA LEU A 56 5.17 -16.29 -13.62
C LEU A 56 5.53 -15.10 -14.53
N SER A 57 4.65 -14.10 -14.60
CA SER A 57 4.92 -12.87 -15.38
C SER A 57 6.10 -12.09 -14.79
N ILE A 58 6.17 -11.96 -13.46
CA ILE A 58 7.25 -11.28 -12.75
C ILE A 58 8.56 -12.06 -12.94
N GLU A 59 8.56 -13.38 -12.69
CA GLU A 59 9.72 -14.25 -12.83
C GLU A 59 10.32 -14.18 -14.25
N ASN A 60 9.48 -14.32 -15.27
CA ASN A 60 9.89 -14.23 -16.68
C ASN A 60 10.40 -12.83 -17.07
N ARG A 61 9.82 -11.78 -16.51
CA ARG A 61 10.27 -10.41 -16.74
C ARG A 61 11.63 -10.16 -16.13
N LEU A 62 11.84 -10.61 -14.90
CA LEU A 62 13.11 -10.45 -14.19
C LEU A 62 14.20 -11.31 -14.82
N ALA A 63 13.92 -12.57 -15.17
CA ALA A 63 14.86 -13.44 -15.84
C ALA A 63 15.37 -12.82 -17.16
N ARG A 64 14.45 -12.35 -18.00
CA ARG A 64 14.81 -11.66 -19.26
C ARG A 64 15.62 -10.39 -19.02
N LYS A 65 15.28 -9.63 -17.98
CA LYS A 65 16.03 -8.43 -17.63
C LYS A 65 17.48 -8.74 -17.24
N VAL A 66 17.71 -9.82 -16.50
CA VAL A 66 19.07 -10.28 -16.13
C VAL A 66 19.83 -10.75 -17.37
N GLU A 67 19.20 -11.57 -18.23
CA GLU A 67 19.80 -12.05 -19.47
C GLU A 67 20.22 -10.88 -20.38
N GLN A 68 19.32 -9.94 -20.64
CA GLN A 68 19.58 -8.74 -21.47
C GLN A 68 20.69 -7.85 -20.89
N LEU A 69 20.82 -7.81 -19.57
CA LEU A 69 21.89 -7.03 -18.91
C LEU A 69 23.25 -7.65 -19.09
N LEU A 70 23.34 -8.99 -19.03
CA LEU A 70 24.62 -9.73 -19.08
C LEU A 70 25.03 -10.11 -20.51
N GLU A 71 24.09 -10.29 -21.44
CA GLU A 71 24.37 -10.63 -22.84
C GLU A 71 25.40 -9.73 -23.52
N PRO A 72 25.39 -8.39 -23.36
CA PRO A 72 26.42 -7.53 -23.96
C PRO A 72 27.85 -7.77 -23.40
N LEU A 73 27.95 -8.32 -22.17
CA LEU A 73 29.23 -8.55 -21.49
C LEU A 73 29.82 -9.93 -21.80
N VAL A 74 28.96 -10.94 -21.89
CA VAL A 74 29.41 -12.35 -22.05
C VAL A 74 29.02 -12.95 -23.38
N GLY A 75 28.29 -12.22 -24.22
CA GLY A 75 27.81 -12.66 -25.53
C GLY A 75 26.44 -13.30 -25.50
N VAL A 76 25.72 -13.16 -26.62
CA VAL A 76 24.36 -13.70 -26.81
C VAL A 76 24.35 -15.22 -26.66
N GLY A 77 23.39 -15.73 -25.88
CA GLY A 77 23.22 -17.16 -25.65
C GLY A 77 24.15 -17.76 -24.59
N ASN A 78 25.09 -16.97 -24.03
CA ASN A 78 26.01 -17.42 -23.00
C ASN A 78 25.53 -17.17 -21.56
N VAL A 79 24.31 -16.71 -21.39
CA VAL A 79 23.66 -16.48 -20.08
C VAL A 79 22.33 -17.23 -20.03
N ARG A 80 22.05 -17.82 -18.90
CA ARG A 80 20.74 -18.36 -18.53
C ARG A 80 20.40 -17.88 -17.12
N ALA A 81 19.28 -17.22 -16.99
CA ALA A 81 18.79 -16.75 -15.70
C ALA A 81 17.47 -17.44 -15.36
N GLN A 82 17.39 -17.95 -14.15
CA GLN A 82 16.16 -18.46 -13.56
C GLN A 82 15.85 -17.64 -12.34
N VAL A 83 14.64 -17.12 -12.29
CA VAL A 83 14.13 -16.36 -11.15
C VAL A 83 12.95 -17.08 -10.54
N SER A 84 12.94 -17.19 -9.23
CA SER A 84 11.78 -17.65 -8.45
C SER A 84 11.37 -16.54 -7.51
N ALA A 85 10.11 -16.17 -7.52
CA ALA A 85 9.58 -15.08 -6.72
C ALA A 85 8.45 -15.57 -5.80
N THR A 86 8.53 -15.20 -4.53
CA THR A 86 7.38 -15.28 -3.61
C THR A 86 6.68 -13.92 -3.63
N ILE A 87 5.39 -13.92 -3.90
CA ILE A 87 4.58 -12.70 -3.98
C ILE A 87 3.47 -12.73 -2.94
N ASP A 88 3.17 -11.57 -2.36
CA ASP A 88 1.97 -11.36 -1.56
C ASP A 88 0.76 -11.17 -2.50
N ALA A 89 -0.14 -12.14 -2.48
CA ALA A 89 -1.35 -12.12 -3.30
C ALA A 89 -2.51 -11.36 -2.63
N GLN A 90 -2.31 -10.80 -1.43
CA GLN A 90 -3.36 -10.13 -0.68
C GLN A 90 -3.46 -8.66 -1.07
N ARG A 91 -4.68 -8.22 -1.35
CA ARG A 91 -5.01 -6.80 -1.41
C ARG A 91 -5.51 -6.36 -0.05
N VAL A 92 -4.80 -5.44 0.59
CA VAL A 92 -5.14 -4.92 1.91
C VAL A 92 -5.54 -3.46 1.78
N VAL A 93 -6.74 -3.13 2.26
CA VAL A 93 -7.23 -1.76 2.37
C VAL A 93 -7.29 -1.42 3.85
N THR A 94 -6.41 -0.53 4.29
CA THR A 94 -6.38 -0.06 5.67
C THR A 94 -6.94 1.35 5.73
N ASN A 95 -8.00 1.53 6.53
CA ASN A 95 -8.60 2.82 6.80
C ASN A 95 -8.32 3.15 8.28
N GLU A 96 -7.43 4.09 8.52
CA GLU A 96 -7.02 4.49 9.86
C GLU A 96 -7.59 5.88 10.17
N GLU A 97 -8.35 5.97 11.25
CA GLU A 97 -8.80 7.24 11.80
C GLU A 97 -8.04 7.50 13.10
N ARG A 98 -7.31 8.60 13.13
CA ARG A 98 -6.57 9.03 14.30
C ARG A 98 -7.10 10.37 14.78
N TYR A 99 -7.43 10.42 16.05
CA TYR A 99 -7.82 11.64 16.75
C TYR A 99 -6.63 12.15 17.56
N ASP A 100 -6.35 13.46 17.43
CA ASP A 100 -5.30 14.12 18.21
C ASP A 100 -5.92 14.76 19.46
N PRO A 101 -5.66 14.21 20.66
CA PRO A 101 -6.23 14.76 21.88
C PRO A 101 -5.65 16.14 22.25
N ASP A 102 -4.46 16.46 21.77
CA ASP A 102 -3.81 17.76 22.05
C ASP A 102 -4.29 18.87 21.10
N GLY A 103 -4.92 18.48 19.99
CA GLY A 103 -5.49 19.39 18.99
C GLY A 103 -6.95 19.78 19.27
N GLN A 104 -7.38 19.83 20.54
CA GLN A 104 -8.74 20.20 20.92
C GLN A 104 -8.96 21.71 20.78
N VAL A 105 -10.00 22.11 20.05
CA VAL A 105 -10.43 23.51 19.94
C VAL A 105 -11.83 23.64 20.49
N LEU A 106 -12.05 24.59 21.39
CA LEU A 106 -13.36 24.89 21.95
C LEU A 106 -14.26 25.44 20.82
N ARG A 107 -15.29 24.69 20.47
CA ARG A 107 -16.22 25.09 19.42
C ARG A 107 -17.36 25.94 19.98
N SER A 108 -17.89 25.53 21.12
CA SER A 108 -18.92 26.29 21.81
C SER A 108 -18.86 26.05 23.32
N SER A 109 -19.09 27.11 24.09
CA SER A 109 -19.24 27.06 25.54
C SER A 109 -20.58 27.68 25.88
N GLN A 110 -21.35 26.97 26.68
CA GLN A 110 -22.62 27.47 27.20
C GLN A 110 -22.55 27.38 28.73
N SER A 111 -22.69 28.53 29.38
CA SER A 111 -22.78 28.61 30.83
C SER A 111 -24.18 29.13 31.21
N ILE A 112 -24.88 28.40 32.04
CA ILE A 112 -26.19 28.76 32.58
C ILE A 112 -26.01 28.90 34.09
N THR A 113 -26.21 30.11 34.60
CA THR A 113 -26.18 30.37 36.03
C THR A 113 -27.57 30.74 36.47
N GLU A 114 -28.19 29.87 37.26
CA GLU A 114 -29.47 30.12 37.90
C GLU A 114 -29.22 30.53 39.37
N SER A 115 -29.64 31.74 39.71
CA SER A 115 -29.61 32.24 41.06
C SER A 115 -31.02 32.39 41.58
N SER A 116 -31.38 31.61 42.57
CA SER A 116 -32.69 31.71 43.23
C SER A 116 -32.49 32.20 44.67
N GLN A 117 -33.09 33.32 44.97
CA GLN A 117 -33.08 33.88 46.33
C GLN A 117 -34.51 33.89 46.86
N SER A 118 -34.80 32.99 47.80
CA SER A 118 -36.08 33.00 48.53
C SER A 118 -35.86 33.73 49.84
N ALA A 119 -36.48 34.90 49.93
CA ALA A 119 -36.67 35.55 51.20
C ALA A 119 -38.03 35.09 51.76
N GLU A 120 -38.00 34.19 52.71
CA GLU A 120 -39.20 33.83 53.42
C GLU A 120 -39.52 34.96 54.39
N GLY A 121 -40.27 35.94 53.93
CA GLY A 121 -40.81 36.96 54.75
C GLY A 121 -41.84 36.30 55.67
N GLN A 122 -41.52 36.21 56.91
CA GLN A 122 -42.46 35.84 57.94
C GLN A 122 -43.65 36.80 57.78
N ALA A 123 -44.80 36.28 57.37
CA ALA A 123 -46.06 37.05 57.35
C ALA A 123 -46.20 37.71 58.71
N ASP A 124 -46.28 39.00 58.66
CA ASP A 124 -46.51 39.81 59.86
C ASP A 124 -47.65 39.17 60.66
N ASN A 125 -47.25 38.48 61.72
CA ASN A 125 -48.16 38.26 62.82
C ASN A 125 -48.44 39.66 63.40
N ILE A 126 -49.53 40.23 62.94
CA ILE A 126 -50.10 41.45 63.53
C ILE A 126 -50.47 41.11 64.97
N SER A 127 -49.50 41.13 65.84
CA SER A 127 -49.67 40.99 67.29
C SER A 127 -49.97 42.39 67.84
N ILE A 128 -50.93 42.53 68.70
CA ILE A 128 -51.37 43.77 69.38
C ILE A 128 -50.16 44.45 70.07
N GLY A 129 -49.05 43.76 70.31
CA GLY A 129 -47.82 44.28 70.88
C GLY A 129 -47.02 45.25 70.05
N THR A 130 -47.22 45.32 68.73
CA THR A 130 -46.45 46.17 67.79
C THR A 130 -47.03 47.59 67.68
N ASN A 131 -48.19 47.87 68.26
CA ASN A 131 -48.83 49.19 68.23
C ASN A 131 -48.60 50.00 69.55
N LEU A 132 -47.67 49.60 70.36
CA LEU A 132 -47.27 50.37 71.54
C LEU A 132 -46.12 51.36 71.22
N PRO A 133 -46.18 52.59 71.63
CA PRO A 133 -45.19 53.61 71.27
C PRO A 133 -43.73 53.36 71.78
N ASP A 134 -43.44 52.24 72.35
CA ASP A 134 -42.09 51.94 72.95
C ASP A 134 -41.57 50.54 72.56
N ALA A 135 -42.09 49.95 71.51
CA ALA A 135 -41.57 48.66 71.04
C ALA A 135 -40.25 48.82 70.25
N LYS A 136 -39.14 48.39 70.91
CA LYS A 136 -37.85 48.21 70.23
C LYS A 136 -38.08 47.33 68.98
N ALA A 137 -37.68 47.83 67.83
CA ALA A 137 -37.64 47.03 66.60
C ALA A 137 -36.79 45.80 66.90
N GLY A 138 -37.43 44.60 66.91
CA GLY A 138 -36.75 43.34 66.99
C GLY A 138 -35.96 43.14 65.71
N ASP A 139 -34.71 42.80 65.90
CA ASP A 139 -33.83 42.37 64.84
C ASP A 139 -34.41 41.13 64.14
N GLY A 140 -35.22 41.39 63.07
CA GLY A 140 -35.82 40.34 62.26
C GLY A 140 -34.75 39.64 61.43
N THR A 141 -34.30 38.54 61.94
CA THR A 141 -33.45 37.63 61.17
C THR A 141 -34.26 37.11 59.96
N THR A 142 -34.09 37.73 58.82
CA THR A 142 -34.59 37.22 57.54
C THR A 142 -33.69 36.05 57.16
N ASN A 143 -34.23 34.86 57.25
CA ASN A 143 -33.59 33.68 56.68
C ASN A 143 -33.73 33.76 55.16
N ALA A 144 -32.72 34.31 54.48
CA ALA A 144 -32.63 34.28 53.04
C ALA A 144 -31.91 33.00 52.60
N THR A 145 -32.63 32.12 51.97
CA THR A 145 -32.03 30.95 51.31
C THR A 145 -31.58 31.35 49.92
N LYS A 146 -30.27 31.38 49.68
CA LYS A 146 -29.68 31.61 48.38
C LYS A 146 -29.28 30.24 47.78
N SER A 147 -29.87 29.88 46.64
CA SER A 147 -29.49 28.74 45.85
C SER A 147 -28.86 29.22 44.54
N GLU A 148 -27.65 28.81 44.25
CA GLU A 148 -26.94 29.11 43.02
C GLU A 148 -26.58 27.79 42.33
N ARG A 149 -27.02 27.67 41.07
CA ARG A 149 -26.75 26.52 40.24
C ARG A 149 -26.05 27.00 38.98
N THR A 150 -24.85 26.49 38.74
CA THR A 150 -24.12 26.77 37.51
C THR A 150 -23.99 25.48 36.71
N GLU A 151 -24.46 25.50 35.47
CA GLU A 151 -24.26 24.43 34.51
C GLU A 151 -23.36 24.97 33.40
N GLU A 152 -22.29 24.22 33.11
CA GLU A 152 -21.36 24.54 32.05
C GLU A 152 -21.29 23.36 31.07
N ALA A 153 -21.57 23.63 29.78
CA ALA A 153 -21.49 22.66 28.70
C ALA A 153 -20.47 23.16 27.67
N ASN A 154 -19.34 22.45 27.56
CA ASN A 154 -18.28 22.75 26.62
C ASN A 154 -18.22 21.70 25.49
N ASN A 155 -18.37 22.14 24.25
CA ASN A 155 -18.22 21.30 23.07
C ASN A 155 -16.86 21.57 22.43
N PHE A 156 -16.06 20.51 22.26
CA PHE A 156 -14.75 20.58 21.63
C PHE A 156 -14.79 19.96 20.25
N GLU A 157 -14.06 20.52 19.32
CA GLU A 157 -13.72 19.93 18.03
C GLU A 157 -12.31 19.40 18.14
N ILE A 158 -12.12 18.10 17.79
CA ILE A 158 -10.85 17.40 17.92
C ILE A 158 -10.29 17.24 16.51
N THR A 159 -9.00 17.49 16.33
CA THR A 159 -8.33 17.25 15.05
C THR A 159 -8.38 15.78 14.71
N LYS A 160 -8.95 15.48 13.54
CA LYS A 160 -9.10 14.11 13.01
C LYS A 160 -8.24 13.96 11.77
N SER A 161 -7.36 12.97 11.77
CA SER A 161 -6.61 12.54 10.59
C SER A 161 -7.18 11.23 10.07
N ILE A 162 -7.50 11.20 8.77
CA ILE A 162 -7.96 9.99 8.09
C ILE A 162 -6.88 9.59 7.09
N SER A 163 -6.32 8.39 7.27
CA SER A 163 -5.37 7.78 6.34
C SER A 163 -5.99 6.57 5.68
N ASN A 164 -6.02 6.57 4.35
CA ASN A 164 -6.46 5.43 3.56
C ASN A 164 -5.27 4.86 2.81
N THR A 165 -4.79 3.70 3.25
CA THR A 165 -3.65 3.00 2.66
C THR A 165 -4.13 1.77 1.93
N ILE A 166 -3.84 1.71 0.63
CA ILE A 166 -4.16 0.56 -0.23
C ILE A 166 -2.85 -0.13 -0.58
N LYS A 167 -2.70 -1.39 -0.14
CA LYS A 167 -1.62 -2.28 -0.55
C LYS A 167 -2.19 -3.23 -1.61
N GLU A 168 -1.76 -3.05 -2.85
CA GLU A 168 -2.19 -3.92 -3.94
C GLU A 168 -1.50 -5.28 -3.88
N ALA A 169 -2.19 -6.31 -4.39
CA ALA A 169 -1.63 -7.65 -4.55
C ALA A 169 -0.45 -7.65 -5.54
N GLY A 170 0.51 -8.55 -5.34
CA GLY A 170 1.66 -8.73 -6.23
C GLY A 170 2.95 -8.06 -5.77
N SER A 171 3.01 -7.57 -4.53
CA SER A 171 4.28 -7.16 -3.93
C SER A 171 5.19 -8.37 -3.74
N ILE A 172 6.47 -8.20 -4.08
CA ILE A 172 7.47 -9.26 -3.94
C ILE A 172 7.88 -9.37 -2.48
N GLU A 173 7.73 -10.54 -1.90
CA GLU A 173 8.19 -10.85 -0.54
C GLU A 173 9.60 -11.38 -0.51
N GLN A 174 9.99 -12.19 -1.50
CA GLN A 174 11.32 -12.77 -1.58
C GLN A 174 11.67 -13.13 -3.02
N LEU A 175 12.95 -12.98 -3.38
CA LEU A 175 13.50 -13.32 -4.68
C LEU A 175 14.67 -14.30 -4.54
N PHE A 176 14.63 -15.35 -5.37
CA PHE A 176 15.77 -16.23 -5.60
C PHE A 176 16.16 -16.14 -7.06
N VAL A 177 17.40 -15.81 -7.32
CA VAL A 177 17.93 -15.64 -8.68
C VAL A 177 19.13 -16.54 -8.85
N ALA A 178 19.04 -17.45 -9.80
CA ALA A 178 20.15 -18.30 -10.22
C ALA A 178 20.58 -17.91 -11.63
N VAL A 179 21.86 -17.61 -11.83
CA VAL A 179 22.41 -17.22 -13.11
C VAL A 179 23.55 -18.17 -13.47
N ALA A 180 23.42 -18.81 -14.61
CA ALA A 180 24.49 -19.60 -15.20
C ALA A 180 25.13 -18.82 -16.35
N ILE A 181 26.44 -18.71 -16.34
CA ILE A 181 27.25 -18.05 -17.37
C ILE A 181 28.17 -19.08 -18.03
N ASN A 182 28.16 -19.11 -19.35
CA ASN A 182 29.05 -19.95 -20.13
C ASN A 182 30.50 -19.48 -20.00
N HIS A 183 31.46 -20.34 -20.26
CA HIS A 183 32.84 -19.97 -20.30
C HIS A 183 33.11 -18.90 -21.38
N LYS A 184 34.14 -18.11 -21.14
CA LYS A 184 34.62 -17.05 -22.05
C LYS A 184 35.19 -17.70 -23.34
N LYS A 185 34.69 -17.23 -24.50
CA LYS A 185 35.30 -17.63 -25.76
C LYS A 185 36.73 -17.07 -25.83
N PRO A 186 37.71 -17.85 -26.30
CA PRO A 186 39.07 -17.34 -26.47
C PRO A 186 39.04 -16.16 -27.46
N THR A 187 39.60 -15.04 -27.06
CA THR A 187 39.92 -13.96 -28.00
C THR A 187 41.07 -14.45 -28.89
N PRO A 188 40.94 -14.39 -30.23
CA PRO A 188 42.09 -14.66 -31.09
C PRO A 188 43.20 -13.66 -30.77
N VAL A 189 44.29 -14.13 -30.21
CA VAL A 189 45.50 -13.34 -30.08
C VAL A 189 46.20 -13.46 -31.41
N ASP A 190 46.33 -12.35 -32.13
CA ASP A 190 47.17 -12.28 -33.35
C ASP A 190 48.60 -12.63 -32.99
N GLY A 191 49.05 -13.80 -33.37
CA GLY A 191 50.44 -14.22 -33.23
C GLY A 191 50.62 -15.70 -32.93
N GLU A 192 50.92 -16.47 -33.95
CA GLU A 192 51.61 -17.78 -34.00
C GLU A 192 51.36 -18.80 -32.86
N ASN A 193 50.74 -19.87 -33.27
CA ASN A 193 50.47 -21.18 -32.68
C ASN A 193 49.03 -21.43 -32.24
N SER A 194 48.24 -21.85 -33.23
CA SER A 194 46.81 -22.18 -33.11
C SER A 194 46.51 -23.53 -32.45
N GLU A 195 47.38 -24.11 -31.67
CA GLU A 195 47.13 -25.42 -31.02
C GLU A 195 46.40 -25.31 -29.65
N GLY A 196 46.06 -24.10 -29.19
CA GLY A 196 45.29 -23.87 -27.96
C GLY A 196 44.02 -23.01 -28.11
N ALA A 197 43.67 -22.65 -29.34
CA ALA A 197 42.63 -21.63 -29.61
C ALA A 197 41.17 -22.04 -29.29
N ASP A 198 40.94 -23.26 -28.84
CA ASP A 198 39.59 -23.78 -28.58
C ASP A 198 39.30 -24.03 -27.08
N GLN A 199 40.19 -23.56 -26.18
CA GLN A 199 39.94 -23.71 -24.75
C GLN A 199 39.13 -22.56 -24.20
N MET A 200 37.84 -22.80 -24.02
CA MET A 200 36.96 -21.93 -23.26
C MET A 200 37.48 -21.79 -21.83
N THR A 201 37.77 -20.60 -21.39
CA THR A 201 38.27 -20.31 -20.03
C THR A 201 37.13 -19.82 -19.10
N PRO A 202 37.14 -20.24 -17.83
CA PRO A 202 36.16 -19.72 -16.88
C PRO A 202 36.44 -18.23 -16.58
N TYR A 203 35.42 -17.48 -16.23
CA TYR A 203 35.58 -16.13 -15.72
C TYR A 203 36.26 -16.16 -14.35
N SER A 204 37.02 -15.12 -14.05
CA SER A 204 37.69 -14.98 -12.74
C SER A 204 36.66 -14.74 -11.63
N ALA A 205 37.08 -15.01 -10.37
CA ALA A 205 36.21 -14.75 -9.23
C ALA A 205 35.84 -13.25 -9.09
N GLU A 206 36.73 -12.36 -9.52
CA GLU A 206 36.46 -10.91 -9.52
C GLU A 206 35.47 -10.51 -10.56
N GLU A 207 35.55 -11.03 -11.78
CA GLU A 207 34.56 -10.80 -12.85
C GLU A 207 33.19 -11.32 -12.43
N MET A 208 33.14 -12.51 -11.85
CA MET A 208 31.88 -13.09 -11.34
C MET A 208 31.24 -12.27 -10.23
N LYS A 209 32.08 -11.69 -9.36
CA LYS A 209 31.58 -10.79 -8.31
C LYS A 209 31.02 -9.50 -8.91
N GLN A 210 31.71 -8.89 -9.89
CA GLN A 210 31.18 -7.69 -10.58
C GLN A 210 29.86 -7.96 -11.28
N PHE A 211 29.71 -9.10 -11.94
CA PHE A 211 28.44 -9.50 -12.55
C PHE A 211 27.36 -9.70 -11.50
N SER A 212 27.69 -10.31 -10.36
CA SER A 212 26.74 -10.48 -9.26
C SER A 212 26.26 -9.14 -8.70
N ASP A 213 27.17 -8.20 -8.47
CA ASP A 213 26.84 -6.87 -7.95
C ASP A 213 26.01 -6.07 -8.96
N LEU A 214 26.30 -6.22 -10.26
CA LEU A 214 25.54 -5.60 -11.32
C LEU A 214 24.10 -6.15 -11.37
N VAL A 215 23.93 -7.47 -11.28
CA VAL A 215 22.62 -8.14 -11.26
C VAL A 215 21.84 -7.71 -10.01
N LYS A 216 22.46 -7.73 -8.83
CA LYS A 216 21.81 -7.28 -7.57
C LYS A 216 21.27 -5.87 -7.70
N SER A 217 22.05 -4.94 -8.23
CA SER A 217 21.63 -3.56 -8.45
C SER A 217 20.49 -3.44 -9.47
N ALA A 218 20.56 -4.21 -10.55
CA ALA A 218 19.58 -4.10 -11.65
C ALA A 218 18.19 -4.60 -11.27
N ILE A 219 18.09 -5.66 -10.49
CA ILE A 219 16.79 -6.27 -10.08
C ILE A 219 16.31 -5.80 -8.72
N GLY A 220 17.09 -4.98 -8.00
CA GLY A 220 16.70 -4.43 -6.70
C GLY A 220 16.66 -5.50 -5.61
N ILE A 221 17.76 -6.22 -5.44
CA ILE A 221 17.91 -7.20 -4.36
C ILE A 221 18.01 -6.49 -3.01
N GLU A 222 17.20 -6.96 -2.07
CA GLU A 222 17.19 -6.47 -0.70
C GLU A 222 17.52 -7.61 0.27
N GLU A 223 18.65 -7.50 0.97
CA GLU A 223 19.06 -8.51 1.95
C GLU A 223 18.11 -8.60 3.13
N THR A 224 17.47 -7.49 3.50
CA THR A 224 16.46 -7.41 4.55
C THR A 224 15.21 -8.22 4.23
N ARG A 225 14.90 -8.39 2.94
CA ARG A 225 13.79 -9.20 2.43
C ARG A 225 14.15 -10.68 2.34
N GLY A 226 15.43 -11.05 2.52
CA GLY A 226 15.92 -12.42 2.42
C GLY A 226 16.20 -12.88 1.00
N ASP A 227 16.36 -11.95 0.05
CA ASP A 227 16.68 -12.26 -1.34
C ASP A 227 18.06 -12.91 -1.49
N LYS A 228 18.18 -13.79 -2.47
CA LYS A 228 19.44 -14.49 -2.77
C LYS A 228 19.74 -14.46 -4.25
N VAL A 229 21.00 -14.21 -4.58
CA VAL A 229 21.52 -14.31 -5.94
C VAL A 229 22.71 -15.27 -5.94
N GLU A 230 22.60 -16.31 -6.74
CA GLU A 230 23.66 -17.28 -6.97
C GLU A 230 24.09 -17.21 -8.43
N MET A 231 25.41 -17.08 -8.65
CA MET A 231 26.00 -17.07 -9.99
C MET A 231 27.02 -18.18 -10.12
N ILE A 232 26.88 -18.94 -11.17
CA ILE A 232 27.77 -20.06 -11.46
C ILE A 232 28.33 -19.96 -12.88
N ASN A 233 29.62 -20.29 -13.00
CA ASN A 233 30.26 -20.37 -14.28
C ASN A 233 30.28 -21.84 -14.70
N LEU A 234 29.64 -22.18 -15.82
CA LEU A 234 29.54 -23.54 -16.33
C LEU A 234 29.76 -23.56 -17.84
N ARG A 235 30.33 -24.64 -18.34
CA ARG A 235 30.34 -24.87 -19.78
C ARG A 235 29.00 -25.36 -20.25
N PHE A 236 28.34 -24.62 -21.16
CA PHE A 236 27.06 -25.05 -21.74
C PHE A 236 27.28 -26.18 -22.76
N ALA A 237 26.47 -27.23 -22.66
CA ALA A 237 26.47 -28.30 -23.67
C ALA A 237 25.81 -27.77 -24.95
N GLY A 238 26.53 -27.71 -26.06
CA GLY A 238 26.00 -27.37 -27.36
C GLY A 238 26.15 -25.90 -27.79
N GLY A 239 27.22 -25.24 -27.37
CA GLY A 239 27.68 -23.96 -27.96
C GLY A 239 28.64 -24.18 -29.09
#